data_2dfb58683fad16ce199f74a62ae6e6fd
#
_entry.id   2dfb58683fad16ce199f74a62ae6e6fd
#
_cell.length_a   1.000
_cell.length_b   1.000
_cell.length_c   1.000
_cell.angle_alpha   90.00
_cell.angle_beta   90.00
_cell.angle_gamma   90.00
#
_symmetry.space_group_name_H-M   'P 1'
#
loop_
_entity.id
_entity.type
_entity.pdbx_description
1 polymer ?
#
loop_
_entity_poly.entity_id
_entity_poly.type
_entity_poly.pdbx_seq_one_letter_code
_entity_poly.pdbx_strand_id
1 'polypeptide(L)'
;VTVELYAIIRLRGLADAPPDVEHALKLLRLHKKYHLVIYPSDLPGLKGMLETVKDWVTWGEISRETLVELLRRRGRTIGGRKLTDEYVNEKLKHLGVAGGVEGLADALLEGRVRLHEIDNLVKPVFRMHPPRGGFKRSIKKSVGSGGELGYRGKAINDLIMKMI
;
A
#
# COMPACT_ATOMS: atom_id res chain seq x y z
N VAL A 1 18.85 2.06 10.57
CA VAL A 1 17.85 3.12 10.42
C VAL A 1 16.65 2.54 9.70
N THR A 2 15.48 2.63 10.32
CA THR A 2 14.24 2.20 9.71
C THR A 2 13.61 3.34 8.90
N VAL A 3 13.02 2.99 7.76
CA VAL A 3 12.30 3.93 6.92
C VAL A 3 10.82 3.76 7.20
N GLU A 4 10.08 4.86 7.36
CA GLU A 4 8.63 4.76 7.46
C GLU A 4 8.04 4.46 6.08
N LEU A 5 7.15 3.49 6.03
CA LEU A 5 6.45 3.11 4.81
C LEU A 5 5.00 3.60 4.89
N TYR A 6 4.56 4.28 3.85
CA TYR A 6 3.16 4.63 3.70
C TYR A 6 2.44 3.51 2.96
N ALA A 7 1.31 3.06 3.53
CA ALA A 7 0.33 2.27 2.82
C ALA A 7 -0.74 3.23 2.32
N ILE A 8 -0.99 3.24 1.03
CA ILE A 8 -1.92 4.17 0.38
C ILE A 8 -3.04 3.34 -0.25
N ILE A 9 -4.28 3.62 0.14
CA ILE A 9 -5.46 2.88 -0.30
C ILE A 9 -6.38 3.83 -1.07
N ARG A 10 -6.76 3.43 -2.29
CA ARG A 10 -7.75 4.18 -3.07
C ARG A 10 -9.16 3.82 -2.60
N LEU A 11 -9.93 4.83 -2.20
CA LEU A 11 -11.29 4.64 -1.68
C LEU A 11 -12.39 5.03 -2.66
N ARG A 12 -12.08 5.79 -3.70
CA ARG A 12 -13.07 6.29 -4.66
C ARG A 12 -12.73 5.89 -6.08
N GLY A 13 -13.76 5.64 -6.89
CA GLY A 13 -13.63 5.33 -8.30
C GLY A 13 -13.27 6.55 -9.14
N LEU A 14 -13.38 6.42 -10.49
CA LEU A 14 -13.01 7.49 -11.42
C LEU A 14 -14.08 8.55 -11.62
N ALA A 15 -15.29 8.35 -11.10
CA ALA A 15 -16.38 9.32 -11.26
C ALA A 15 -15.94 10.68 -10.71
N ASP A 16 -16.07 11.71 -11.53
CA ASP A 16 -15.74 13.09 -11.20
C ASP A 16 -14.25 13.36 -10.88
N ALA A 17 -13.34 12.43 -11.23
CA ALA A 17 -11.92 12.65 -11.03
C ALA A 17 -11.36 13.62 -12.08
N PRO A 18 -10.72 14.74 -11.67
CA PRO A 18 -10.02 15.61 -12.61
C PRO A 18 -8.87 14.87 -13.31
N PRO A 19 -8.45 15.31 -14.52
CA PRO A 19 -7.35 14.66 -15.24
C PRO A 19 -6.03 14.57 -14.48
N ASP A 20 -5.70 15.57 -13.69
CA ASP A 20 -4.47 15.57 -12.87
C ASP A 20 -4.54 14.52 -11.76
N VAL A 21 -5.70 14.35 -11.13
CA VAL A 21 -5.93 13.31 -10.13
C VAL A 21 -5.83 11.92 -10.76
N GLU A 22 -6.48 11.72 -11.89
CA GLU A 22 -6.44 10.46 -12.61
C GLU A 22 -5.02 10.08 -13.01
N HIS A 23 -4.24 11.07 -13.51
CA HIS A 23 -2.85 10.86 -13.86
C HIS A 23 -1.99 10.48 -12.65
N ALA A 24 -2.15 11.19 -11.53
CA ALA A 24 -1.40 10.90 -10.30
C ALA A 24 -1.75 9.51 -9.75
N LEU A 25 -3.02 9.11 -9.80
CA LEU A 25 -3.43 7.78 -9.39
C LEU A 25 -2.75 6.68 -10.23
N LYS A 26 -2.64 6.90 -11.53
CA LYS A 26 -1.91 5.97 -12.41
C LYS A 26 -0.43 5.89 -12.08
N LEU A 27 0.20 7.02 -11.80
CA LEU A 27 1.62 7.03 -11.42
C LEU A 27 1.86 6.29 -10.11
N LEU A 28 0.91 6.35 -9.18
CA LEU A 28 0.97 5.62 -7.93
C LEU A 28 0.58 4.14 -8.09
N ARG A 29 0.14 3.73 -9.27
CA ARG A 29 -0.36 2.38 -9.57
C ARG A 29 -1.68 2.05 -8.86
N LEU A 30 -2.45 3.06 -8.51
CA LEU A 30 -3.77 2.91 -7.89
C LEU A 30 -4.84 2.94 -8.98
N HIS A 31 -4.97 1.83 -9.71
CA HIS A 31 -5.81 1.76 -10.92
C HIS A 31 -7.29 1.54 -10.62
N LYS A 32 -7.60 0.96 -9.48
CA LYS A 32 -8.98 0.63 -9.11
C LYS A 32 -9.22 0.93 -7.64
N LYS A 33 -10.49 1.07 -7.30
CA LYS A 33 -10.96 1.21 -5.92
C LYS A 33 -10.44 0.02 -5.09
N TYR A 34 -10.01 0.31 -3.87
CA TYR A 34 -9.45 -0.67 -2.91
C TYR A 34 -8.08 -1.24 -3.28
N HIS A 35 -7.43 -0.74 -4.32
CA HIS A 35 -6.03 -1.03 -4.52
C HIS A 35 -5.20 -0.36 -3.43
N LEU A 36 -4.19 -1.07 -2.95
CA LEU A 36 -3.26 -0.59 -1.94
C LEU A 36 -1.84 -0.67 -2.50
N VAL A 37 -1.05 0.37 -2.27
CA VAL A 37 0.37 0.41 -2.64
C VAL A 37 1.21 0.83 -1.44
N ILE A 38 2.48 0.44 -1.45
CA ILE A 38 3.44 0.75 -0.39
C ILE A 38 4.59 1.55 -0.99
N TYR A 39 4.85 2.73 -0.43
CA TYR A 39 5.99 3.56 -0.82
C TYR A 39 6.72 4.07 0.42
N PRO A 40 8.06 4.24 0.33
CA PRO A 40 8.77 4.94 1.40
C PRO A 40 8.23 6.36 1.56
N SER A 41 8.07 6.80 2.80
CA SER A 41 7.51 8.13 3.07
C SER A 41 8.36 9.28 2.54
N ASP A 42 9.65 9.03 2.34
CA ASP A 42 10.62 10.02 1.85
C ASP A 42 10.85 9.93 0.33
N LEU A 43 10.05 9.14 -0.38
CA LEU A 43 10.20 9.01 -1.83
C LEU A 43 10.00 10.37 -2.51
N PRO A 44 10.99 10.81 -3.33
CA PRO A 44 10.87 12.10 -4.02
C PRO A 44 9.59 12.20 -4.85
N GLY A 45 8.87 13.31 -4.70
CA GLY A 45 7.63 13.55 -5.43
C GLY A 45 6.38 12.92 -4.82
N LEU A 46 6.52 12.01 -3.86
CA LEU A 46 5.36 11.33 -3.26
C LEU A 46 4.44 12.32 -2.57
N LYS A 47 4.99 13.24 -1.79
CA LYS A 47 4.20 14.23 -1.05
C LYS A 47 3.32 15.06 -1.98
N GLY A 48 3.86 15.48 -3.11
CA GLY A 48 3.10 16.24 -4.11
C GLY A 48 1.97 15.43 -4.74
N MET A 49 2.25 14.15 -5.05
CA MET A 49 1.23 13.25 -5.58
C MET A 49 0.12 12.99 -4.57
N LEU A 50 0.46 12.80 -3.29
CA LEU A 50 -0.53 12.58 -2.23
C LEU A 50 -1.42 13.82 -2.06
N GLU A 51 -0.84 15.00 -2.13
CA GLU A 51 -1.60 16.24 -2.04
C GLU A 51 -2.61 16.36 -3.20
N THR A 52 -2.22 15.93 -4.40
CA THR A 52 -3.10 15.92 -5.58
C THR A 52 -4.27 14.96 -5.43
N VAL A 53 -4.03 13.77 -4.83
CA VAL A 53 -5.03 12.70 -4.76
C VAL A 53 -5.69 12.53 -3.39
N LYS A 54 -5.43 13.43 -2.46
CA LYS A 54 -5.90 13.30 -1.06
C LYS A 54 -7.40 13.08 -0.90
N ASP A 55 -8.19 13.53 -1.84
CA ASP A 55 -9.65 13.37 -1.81
C ASP A 55 -10.14 12.06 -2.41
N TRP A 56 -9.23 11.19 -2.84
CA TRP A 56 -9.52 9.88 -3.41
C TRP A 56 -8.90 8.73 -2.64
N VAL A 57 -7.92 9.01 -1.77
CA VAL A 57 -7.15 7.99 -1.07
C VAL A 57 -7.10 8.26 0.43
N THR A 58 -6.67 7.24 1.17
CA THR A 58 -6.25 7.39 2.56
C THR A 58 -4.89 6.71 2.72
N TRP A 59 -4.06 7.24 3.60
CA TRP A 59 -2.74 6.65 3.82
C TRP A 59 -2.26 6.88 5.24
N GLY A 60 -1.23 6.13 5.60
CA GLY A 60 -0.57 6.25 6.88
C GLY A 60 0.60 5.28 6.99
N GLU A 61 1.29 5.32 8.12
CA GLU A 61 2.45 4.46 8.37
C GLU A 61 2.02 3.05 8.70
N ILE A 62 2.45 2.08 7.88
CA ILE A 62 2.15 0.67 8.10
C ILE A 62 3.10 0.08 9.16
N SER A 63 2.57 -0.72 10.09
CA SER A 63 3.38 -1.43 11.07
C SER A 63 3.94 -2.72 10.49
N ARG A 64 4.96 -3.28 11.14
CA ARG A 64 5.55 -4.55 10.71
C ARG A 64 4.52 -5.68 10.70
N GLU A 65 3.73 -5.80 11.75
CA GLU A 65 2.72 -6.85 11.88
C GLU A 65 1.69 -6.77 10.75
N THR A 66 1.21 -5.58 10.45
CA THR A 66 0.25 -5.36 9.37
C THR A 66 0.89 -5.65 8.00
N LEU A 67 2.14 -5.24 7.82
CA LEU A 67 2.86 -5.48 6.56
C LEU A 67 3.05 -6.98 6.31
N VAL A 68 3.43 -7.74 7.33
CA VAL A 68 3.57 -9.19 7.21
C VAL A 68 2.25 -9.84 6.81
N GLU A 69 1.15 -9.48 7.49
CA GLU A 69 -0.18 -10.02 7.17
C GLU A 69 -0.61 -9.64 5.75
N LEU A 70 -0.36 -8.41 5.35
CA LEU A 70 -0.67 -7.93 4.00
C LEU A 70 0.08 -8.75 2.95
N LEU A 71 1.38 -8.94 3.14
CA LEU A 71 2.21 -9.71 2.21
C LEU A 71 1.75 -11.17 2.14
N ARG A 72 1.46 -11.80 3.28
CA ARG A 72 1.02 -13.20 3.31
C ARG A 72 -0.33 -13.39 2.66
N ARG A 73 -1.28 -12.51 2.92
CA ARG A 73 -2.67 -12.72 2.52
C ARG A 73 -3.00 -12.10 1.17
N ARG A 74 -2.35 -10.99 0.81
CA ARG A 74 -2.65 -10.27 -0.43
C ARG A 74 -1.45 -10.12 -1.37
N GLY A 75 -0.24 -10.48 -0.93
CA GLY A 75 0.93 -10.47 -1.78
C GLY A 75 0.80 -11.49 -2.90
N ARG A 76 1.26 -11.10 -4.10
CA ARG A 76 1.21 -11.95 -5.29
C ARG A 76 2.54 -11.91 -6.02
N THR A 77 2.94 -13.04 -6.57
CA THR A 77 4.09 -13.12 -7.47
C THR A 77 3.72 -12.44 -8.79
N ILE A 78 4.71 -12.25 -9.65
CA ILE A 78 4.46 -11.64 -10.96
C ILE A 78 3.49 -12.50 -11.81
N GLY A 79 3.44 -13.81 -11.57
CA GLY A 79 2.50 -14.71 -12.23
C GLY A 79 1.12 -14.75 -11.60
N GLY A 80 0.85 -13.92 -10.59
CA GLY A 80 -0.44 -13.86 -9.92
C GLY A 80 -0.67 -14.91 -8.84
N ARG A 81 0.34 -15.69 -8.51
CA ARG A 81 0.27 -16.69 -7.45
C ARG A 81 0.48 -16.05 -6.08
N LYS A 82 -0.01 -16.71 -5.05
CA LYS A 82 0.17 -16.24 -3.68
C LYS A 82 1.66 -16.21 -3.31
N LEU A 83 2.07 -15.14 -2.64
CA LEU A 83 3.45 -14.98 -2.19
C LEU A 83 3.73 -15.94 -1.04
N THR A 84 4.75 -16.81 -1.19
CA THR A 84 5.13 -17.81 -0.18
C THR A 84 6.54 -17.54 0.33
N ASP A 85 6.85 -18.11 1.49
CA ASP A 85 8.20 -18.02 2.05
C ASP A 85 9.25 -18.62 1.10
N GLU A 86 8.91 -19.74 0.47
CA GLU A 86 9.80 -20.43 -0.48
C GLU A 86 10.10 -19.55 -1.69
N TYR A 87 9.08 -18.91 -2.24
CA TYR A 87 9.27 -18.01 -3.38
C TYR A 87 10.18 -16.84 -3.01
N VAL A 88 9.95 -16.23 -1.86
CA VAL A 88 10.77 -15.09 -1.39
C VAL A 88 12.21 -15.53 -1.19
N ASN A 89 12.43 -16.67 -0.52
CA ASN A 89 13.77 -17.19 -0.27
C ASN A 89 14.53 -17.50 -1.56
N GLU A 90 13.84 -18.01 -2.58
CA GLU A 90 14.45 -18.37 -3.84
C GLU A 90 14.68 -17.14 -4.75
N LYS A 91 13.65 -16.33 -4.95
CA LYS A 91 13.66 -15.27 -5.97
C LYS A 91 14.24 -13.95 -5.48
N LEU A 92 14.24 -13.71 -4.18
CA LEU A 92 14.73 -12.45 -3.61
C LEU A 92 16.07 -12.61 -2.86
N LYS A 93 16.66 -13.79 -2.91
CA LYS A 93 17.95 -14.09 -2.25
C LYS A 93 19.05 -13.12 -2.69
N HIS A 94 19.10 -12.80 -3.97
CA HIS A 94 20.14 -11.89 -4.54
C HIS A 94 20.00 -10.46 -4.02
N LEU A 95 18.87 -10.10 -3.43
CA LEU A 95 18.63 -8.79 -2.85
C LEU A 95 18.94 -8.75 -1.35
N GLY A 96 19.48 -9.85 -0.81
CA GLY A 96 19.79 -9.93 0.61
C GLY A 96 18.58 -10.20 1.49
N VAL A 97 17.48 -10.66 0.92
CA VAL A 97 16.27 -11.00 1.67
C VAL A 97 16.37 -12.46 2.14
N ALA A 98 16.27 -12.65 3.44
CA ALA A 98 16.29 -13.97 4.06
C ALA A 98 15.18 -14.04 5.11
N GLY A 99 14.65 -15.25 5.37
CA GLY A 99 13.59 -15.43 6.35
C GLY A 99 12.18 -15.33 5.77
N GLY A 100 12.04 -15.54 4.48
CA GLY A 100 10.72 -15.60 3.82
C GLY A 100 9.99 -14.26 3.78
N VAL A 101 8.68 -14.31 3.91
CA VAL A 101 7.83 -13.13 3.85
C VAL A 101 8.15 -12.14 4.97
N GLU A 102 8.44 -12.64 6.17
CA GLU A 102 8.83 -11.76 7.29
C GLU A 102 10.15 -11.06 7.00
N GLY A 103 11.10 -11.77 6.39
CA GLY A 103 12.37 -11.18 5.95
C GLY A 103 12.17 -10.11 4.90
N LEU A 104 11.24 -10.29 4.00
CA LEU A 104 10.88 -9.27 3.02
C LEU A 104 10.29 -8.04 3.71
N ALA A 105 9.39 -8.23 4.66
CA ALA A 105 8.82 -7.13 5.43
C ALA A 105 9.91 -6.33 6.13
N ASP A 106 10.86 -7.00 6.77
CA ASP A 106 11.98 -6.35 7.44
C ASP A 106 12.86 -5.59 6.46
N ALA A 107 13.14 -6.17 5.29
CA ALA A 107 13.94 -5.51 4.27
C ALA A 107 13.27 -4.23 3.75
N LEU A 108 11.95 -4.26 3.59
CA LEU A 108 11.17 -3.09 3.18
C LEU A 108 11.22 -1.99 4.25
N LEU A 109 11.03 -2.36 5.52
CA LEU A 109 11.04 -1.42 6.64
C LEU A 109 12.43 -0.83 6.89
N GLU A 110 13.48 -1.59 6.60
CA GLU A 110 14.87 -1.13 6.73
C GLU A 110 15.34 -0.33 5.53
N GLY A 111 14.53 -0.22 4.49
CA GLY A 111 14.88 0.51 3.28
C GLY A 111 15.87 -0.19 2.36
N ARG A 112 16.21 -1.47 2.64
CA ARG A 112 17.11 -2.25 1.79
C ARG A 112 16.48 -2.65 0.46
N VAL A 113 15.16 -2.79 0.45
CA VAL A 113 14.37 -3.14 -0.73
C VAL A 113 13.20 -2.18 -0.81
N ARG A 114 12.86 -1.74 -2.01
CA ARG A 114 11.67 -0.92 -2.28
C ARG A 114 10.71 -1.74 -3.13
N LEU A 115 9.48 -1.91 -2.65
CA LEU A 115 8.49 -2.78 -3.31
C LEU A 115 8.23 -2.37 -4.76
N HIS A 116 8.13 -1.06 -5.01
CA HIS A 116 7.87 -0.56 -6.37
C HIS A 116 9.05 -0.77 -7.34
N GLU A 117 10.24 -1.09 -6.83
CA GLU A 117 11.43 -1.35 -7.65
C GLU A 117 11.63 -2.83 -7.96
N ILE A 118 10.89 -3.72 -7.29
CA ILE A 118 10.95 -5.17 -7.54
C ILE A 118 9.67 -5.69 -8.20
N ASP A 119 9.07 -4.86 -9.04
CA ASP A 119 7.82 -5.19 -9.74
C ASP A 119 7.97 -6.33 -10.76
N ASN A 120 9.19 -6.71 -11.09
CA ASN A 120 9.50 -7.88 -11.91
C ASN A 120 9.45 -9.20 -11.11
N LEU A 121 9.36 -9.15 -9.79
CA LEU A 121 9.36 -10.32 -8.90
C LEU A 121 8.09 -10.41 -8.07
N VAL A 122 7.64 -9.30 -7.54
CA VAL A 122 6.46 -9.22 -6.68
C VAL A 122 5.54 -8.13 -7.23
N LYS A 123 4.25 -8.41 -7.32
CA LYS A 123 3.29 -7.38 -7.75
C LYS A 123 3.26 -6.27 -6.70
N PRO A 124 3.50 -5.02 -7.10
CA PRO A 124 3.58 -3.91 -6.15
C PRO A 124 2.21 -3.36 -5.72
N VAL A 125 1.13 -3.93 -6.23
CA VAL A 125 -0.23 -3.51 -5.91
C VAL A 125 -0.96 -4.66 -5.22
N PHE A 126 -1.61 -4.36 -4.10
CA PHE A 126 -2.42 -5.31 -3.36
C PHE A 126 -3.89 -5.05 -3.65
N ARG A 127 -4.63 -6.09 -4.02
CA ARG A 127 -6.07 -5.99 -4.29
C ARG A 127 -6.82 -6.33 -3.01
N MET A 128 -7.38 -5.30 -2.39
CA MET A 128 -8.06 -5.44 -1.11
C MET A 128 -9.56 -5.64 -1.31
N HIS A 129 -10.23 -6.11 -0.26
CA HIS A 129 -11.69 -6.15 -0.20
C HIS A 129 -12.22 -4.87 0.44
N PRO A 130 -13.52 -4.53 0.25
CA PRO A 130 -14.14 -3.50 1.08
C PRO A 130 -13.99 -3.84 2.56
N PRO A 131 -13.90 -2.83 3.45
CA PRO A 131 -13.73 -3.12 4.87
C PRO A 131 -14.92 -3.89 5.43
N ARG A 132 -14.63 -4.85 6.30
CA ARG A 132 -15.68 -5.62 6.98
C ARG A 132 -16.52 -4.68 7.82
N GLY A 133 -17.84 -4.77 7.66
CA GLY A 133 -18.77 -3.87 8.31
C GLY A 133 -18.90 -2.50 7.64
N GLY A 134 -18.26 -2.30 6.49
CA GLY A 134 -18.30 -1.05 5.72
C GLY A 134 -17.46 0.06 6.32
N PHE A 135 -17.48 1.23 5.69
CA PHE A 135 -16.84 2.43 6.22
C PHE A 135 -17.75 3.05 7.27
N LYS A 136 -17.17 3.40 8.42
CA LYS A 136 -17.91 4.03 9.53
C LYS A 136 -18.15 5.52 9.29
N ARG A 137 -17.35 6.14 8.41
CA ARG A 137 -17.38 7.56 8.13
C ARG A 137 -17.53 7.82 6.64
N SER A 138 -17.73 9.08 6.26
CA SER A 138 -17.92 9.45 4.87
C SER A 138 -16.65 9.23 4.04
N ILE A 139 -16.79 8.58 2.87
CA ILE A 139 -15.68 8.47 1.90
C ILE A 139 -15.56 9.72 1.02
N LYS A 140 -16.33 10.78 1.31
CA LYS A 140 -16.27 12.06 0.59
C LYS A 140 -15.65 13.18 1.43
N LYS A 141 -15.31 12.90 2.70
CA LYS A 141 -14.74 13.89 3.63
C LYS A 141 -13.38 13.38 4.15
N SER A 142 -12.52 14.32 4.56
CA SER A 142 -11.24 14.00 5.15
C SER A 142 -11.39 13.45 6.57
N VAL A 143 -10.36 12.76 7.04
CA VAL A 143 -10.30 12.20 8.40
C VAL A 143 -10.54 13.31 9.45
N GLY A 144 -9.96 14.47 9.25
CA GLY A 144 -10.13 15.60 10.18
C GLY A 144 -11.52 16.23 10.16
N SER A 145 -12.35 15.92 9.15
CA SER A 145 -13.70 16.49 8.97
C SER A 145 -14.80 15.42 9.09
N GLY A 146 -14.54 14.35 9.80
CA GLY A 146 -15.51 13.27 10.01
C GLY A 146 -15.60 12.29 8.85
N GLY A 147 -14.54 12.11 8.09
CA GLY A 147 -14.49 11.21 6.95
C GLY A 147 -13.37 10.20 7.01
N GLU A 148 -13.16 9.52 5.89
CA GLU A 148 -12.18 8.43 5.73
C GLU A 148 -10.96 8.83 4.88
N LEU A 149 -10.99 10.00 4.23
CA LEU A 149 -9.98 10.39 3.26
C LEU A 149 -8.78 11.11 3.86
N GLY A 150 -7.64 10.98 3.21
CA GLY A 150 -6.41 11.68 3.56
C GLY A 150 -5.53 10.90 4.53
N TYR A 151 -4.61 11.61 5.14
CA TYR A 151 -3.65 11.02 6.07
C TYR A 151 -4.32 10.65 7.39
N ARG A 152 -4.12 9.40 7.82
CA ARG A 152 -4.66 8.90 9.09
C ARG A 152 -3.60 8.33 10.03
N GLY A 153 -2.33 8.52 9.72
CA GLY A 153 -1.25 8.01 10.56
C GLY A 153 -1.31 6.51 10.76
N LYS A 154 -1.07 6.08 11.97
CA LYS A 154 -1.04 4.64 12.31
C LYS A 154 -2.41 3.98 12.28
N ALA A 155 -3.50 4.75 12.24
CA ALA A 155 -4.85 4.21 12.10
C ALA A 155 -5.06 3.47 10.77
N ILE A 156 -4.15 3.64 9.81
CA ILE A 156 -4.19 2.88 8.55
C ILE A 156 -4.12 1.37 8.80
N ASN A 157 -3.44 0.95 9.87
CA ASN A 157 -3.28 -0.47 10.16
C ASN A 157 -4.61 -1.15 10.49
N ASP A 158 -5.46 -0.49 11.26
CA ASP A 158 -6.80 -1.03 11.58
C ASP A 158 -7.65 -1.15 10.32
N LEU A 159 -7.58 -0.17 9.43
CA LEU A 159 -8.32 -0.22 8.18
C LEU A 159 -7.82 -1.36 7.28
N ILE A 160 -6.51 -1.52 7.14
CA ILE A 160 -5.93 -2.60 6.34
C ILE A 160 -6.42 -3.95 6.86
N MET A 161 -6.42 -4.16 8.16
CA MET A 161 -6.85 -5.44 8.74
C MET A 161 -8.33 -5.73 8.50
N LYS A 162 -9.15 -4.71 8.30
CA LYS A 162 -10.56 -4.88 7.93
C LYS A 162 -10.75 -5.15 6.44
N MET A 163 -9.79 -4.77 5.62
CA MET A 163 -9.87 -4.89 4.15
C MET A 163 -9.10 -6.10 3.60
N ILE A 164 -8.37 -6.77 4.46
CA ILE A 164 -7.48 -7.85 4.08
C ILE A 164 -8.19 -9.15 3.63
#